data_9f54c935c50204f25f849bb446924f70
#
_entry.id   9f54c935c50204f25f849bb446924f70
#
_cell.length_a   1.000
_cell.length_b   1.000
_cell.length_c   1.000
_cell.angle_alpha   90.00
_cell.angle_beta   90.00
_cell.angle_gamma   90.00
#
_symmetry.space_group_name_H-M   'P 1'
#
loop_
_entity.id
_entity.type
_entity.pdbx_description
1 polymer ?
#
loop_
_entity_poly.entity_id
_entity_poly.type
_entity_poly.pdbx_seq_one_letter_code
_entity_poly.pdbx_strand_id
1 'polypeptide(L)'
;LSIGRLHIGANKGKKLTFAAVKIQVMDKIKIAVAKGDGIGPEIMDAVIQIFKAAQVPLEYSFVDMGKSFYDKGFTTGMTPDAKKIVESLGILFKGPMETPKGKGVKSINVTARKTWSTYANRRHFKSLTGVETVFSKASIPIDLTIVRENIEGTYGGIEHMLTQDVALCRRFITRPGSLQVHRFAFEMAEKEGFKKVTCAHKANIMKLTDGLFLETFYEVAKEYPEIEANDIIVDDLAMKLVSKPQTFEVVVLTNLQGDIMSDLCAGLVGGLGFAPSANIGDNISIFE
;
A
#
# COMPACT_ATOMS: atom_id res chain seq x y z
N LEU A 1 17.46 -10.46 -1.43
CA LEU A 1 18.16 -11.72 -1.18
C LEU A 1 19.12 -11.96 -2.34
N SER A 2 20.43 -11.66 -2.13
CA SER A 2 21.52 -11.89 -3.07
C SER A 2 21.89 -13.36 -3.05
N ILE A 3 21.67 -14.06 -4.16
CA ILE A 3 22.18 -15.43 -4.35
C ILE A 3 23.61 -15.30 -4.83
N GLY A 4 24.57 -15.54 -3.92
CA GLY A 4 25.98 -15.61 -4.24
C GLY A 4 26.29 -16.81 -5.15
N ARG A 5 26.94 -16.55 -6.31
CA ARG A 5 27.48 -17.59 -7.19
C ARG A 5 28.60 -18.35 -6.48
N LEU A 6 28.41 -19.65 -6.29
CA LEU A 6 29.50 -20.56 -5.90
C LEU A 6 30.43 -20.77 -7.12
N HIS A 7 31.70 -20.36 -6.99
CA HIS A 7 32.77 -20.79 -7.88
C HIS A 7 33.34 -22.10 -7.34
N ILE A 8 33.13 -23.19 -8.06
CA ILE A 8 33.74 -24.48 -7.77
C ILE A 8 35.06 -24.55 -8.54
N GLY A 9 36.17 -24.28 -7.82
CA GLY A 9 37.53 -24.58 -8.31
C GLY A 9 37.86 -26.04 -8.00
N ALA A 10 38.09 -26.84 -9.02
CA ALA A 10 38.54 -28.22 -8.87
C ALA A 10 39.96 -28.30 -8.33
N ASN A 11 40.13 -28.75 -7.09
CA ASN A 11 41.42 -29.13 -6.55
C ASN A 11 41.39 -30.60 -6.09
N LYS A 12 42.23 -31.43 -6.67
CA LYS A 12 42.32 -32.89 -6.41
C LYS A 12 42.88 -33.11 -5.01
N GLY A 13 42.16 -33.88 -4.20
CA GLY A 13 42.76 -34.66 -3.09
C GLY A 13 42.49 -34.20 -1.65
N LYS A 14 41.34 -33.57 -1.33
CA LYS A 14 40.91 -33.43 0.08
C LYS A 14 39.55 -34.02 0.30
N LYS A 15 39.44 -34.93 1.30
CA LYS A 15 38.13 -35.41 1.78
C LYS A 15 37.25 -34.24 2.13
N LEU A 16 36.11 -34.07 1.41
CA LEU A 16 35.05 -33.13 1.74
C LEU A 16 34.42 -33.59 3.06
N THR A 17 34.79 -32.95 4.15
CA THR A 17 33.98 -32.99 5.37
C THR A 17 32.82 -32.04 5.12
N PHE A 18 31.63 -32.59 5.00
CA PHE A 18 30.38 -31.82 5.00
C PHE A 18 30.29 -31.12 6.37
N ALA A 19 30.69 -29.87 6.45
CA ALA A 19 30.31 -29.02 7.57
C ALA A 19 28.78 -28.90 7.52
N ALA A 20 28.11 -29.40 8.54
CA ALA A 20 26.67 -29.25 8.68
C ALA A 20 26.36 -27.75 8.66
N VAL A 21 25.77 -27.28 7.55
CA VAL A 21 25.21 -25.94 7.49
C VAL A 21 24.11 -25.90 8.54
N LYS A 22 24.38 -25.25 9.67
CA LYS A 22 23.34 -24.95 10.64
C LYS A 22 22.32 -24.08 9.91
N ILE A 23 21.21 -24.70 9.46
CA ILE A 23 20.05 -23.97 9.02
C ILE A 23 19.57 -23.23 10.27
N GLN A 24 19.83 -21.94 10.30
CA GLN A 24 19.30 -21.07 11.33
C GLN A 24 17.78 -21.07 11.11
N VAL A 25 17.05 -21.79 11.95
CA VAL A 25 15.58 -21.77 11.93
C VAL A 25 15.19 -20.33 12.29
N MET A 26 14.80 -19.56 11.27
CA MET A 26 14.24 -18.24 11.53
C MET A 26 12.96 -18.41 12.34
N ASP A 27 12.82 -17.67 13.42
CA ASP A 27 11.59 -17.62 14.19
C ASP A 27 10.42 -17.23 13.26
N LYS A 28 9.31 -17.94 13.38
CA LYS A 28 8.14 -17.65 12.56
C LYS A 28 7.53 -16.32 12.96
N ILE A 29 7.24 -15.49 11.96
CA ILE A 29 6.51 -14.24 12.16
C ILE A 29 5.01 -14.58 12.25
N LYS A 30 4.39 -14.22 13.38
CA LYS A 30 2.95 -14.40 13.56
C LYS A 30 2.19 -13.26 12.88
N ILE A 31 1.20 -13.60 12.07
CA ILE A 31 0.35 -12.64 11.38
C ILE A 31 -1.13 -12.99 11.53
N ALA A 32 -1.98 -11.98 11.65
CA ALA A 32 -3.41 -12.15 11.53
C ALA A 32 -3.79 -12.29 10.05
N VAL A 33 -4.74 -13.18 9.74
CA VAL A 33 -5.20 -13.43 8.37
C VAL A 33 -6.71 -13.33 8.31
N ALA A 34 -7.23 -12.40 7.51
CA ALA A 34 -8.64 -12.29 7.19
C ALA A 34 -8.87 -12.70 5.72
N LYS A 35 -9.63 -13.77 5.48
CA LYS A 35 -9.85 -14.25 4.10
C LYS A 35 -10.66 -13.29 3.24
N GLY A 36 -11.48 -12.42 3.86
CA GLY A 36 -12.31 -11.45 3.14
C GLY A 36 -13.58 -12.04 2.54
N ASP A 37 -14.13 -11.33 1.56
CA ASP A 37 -15.43 -11.60 0.95
C ASP A 37 -15.28 -12.03 -0.53
N GLY A 38 -16.36 -12.55 -1.12
CA GLY A 38 -16.44 -12.91 -2.53
C GLY A 38 -15.37 -13.94 -2.92
N ILE A 39 -14.46 -13.55 -3.82
CA ILE A 39 -13.33 -14.39 -4.27
C ILE A 39 -12.18 -14.45 -3.25
N GLY A 40 -12.27 -13.68 -2.17
CA GLY A 40 -11.22 -13.55 -1.15
C GLY A 40 -10.73 -14.87 -0.58
N PRO A 41 -11.62 -15.77 -0.10
CA PRO A 41 -11.20 -17.06 0.46
C PRO A 41 -10.38 -17.91 -0.51
N GLU A 42 -10.77 -17.98 -1.79
CA GLU A 42 -10.05 -18.73 -2.83
C GLU A 42 -8.64 -18.15 -3.08
N ILE A 43 -8.56 -16.83 -3.27
CA ILE A 43 -7.30 -16.12 -3.49
C ILE A 43 -6.36 -16.30 -2.29
N MET A 44 -6.87 -16.08 -1.08
CA MET A 44 -6.06 -16.18 0.14
C MET A 44 -5.56 -17.59 0.39
N ASP A 45 -6.36 -18.62 0.12
CA ASP A 45 -5.93 -20.00 0.23
C ASP A 45 -4.83 -20.34 -0.79
N ALA A 46 -4.93 -19.84 -2.03
CA ALA A 46 -3.89 -20.00 -3.04
C ALA A 46 -2.57 -19.32 -2.62
N VAL A 47 -2.64 -18.07 -2.13
CA VAL A 47 -1.44 -17.35 -1.65
C VAL A 47 -0.79 -18.04 -0.47
N ILE A 48 -1.58 -18.52 0.51
CA ILE A 48 -1.08 -19.28 1.65
C ILE A 48 -0.40 -20.58 1.20
N GLN A 49 -0.92 -21.28 0.18
CA GLN A 49 -0.26 -22.45 -0.40
C GLN A 49 1.09 -22.09 -1.01
N ILE A 50 1.19 -20.98 -1.74
CA ILE A 50 2.45 -20.46 -2.29
C ILE A 50 3.45 -20.16 -1.17
N PHE A 51 3.03 -19.46 -0.12
CA PHE A 51 3.89 -19.16 1.02
C PHE A 51 4.40 -20.42 1.72
N LYS A 52 3.54 -21.43 1.89
CA LYS A 52 3.95 -22.72 2.46
C LYS A 52 4.94 -23.46 1.56
N ALA A 53 4.69 -23.51 0.24
CA ALA A 53 5.59 -24.14 -0.72
C ALA A 53 6.96 -23.42 -0.79
N ALA A 54 6.97 -22.10 -0.68
CA ALA A 54 8.17 -21.28 -0.62
C ALA A 54 8.85 -21.29 0.77
N GLN A 55 8.32 -22.03 1.75
CA GLN A 55 8.81 -22.11 3.12
C GLN A 55 8.97 -20.73 3.80
N VAL A 56 8.07 -19.79 3.48
CA VAL A 56 8.06 -18.49 4.14
C VAL A 56 7.80 -18.68 5.63
N PRO A 57 8.61 -18.12 6.55
CA PRO A 57 8.52 -18.39 7.98
C PRO A 57 7.35 -17.62 8.63
N LEU A 58 6.11 -17.93 8.23
CA LEU A 58 4.88 -17.33 8.74
C LEU A 58 4.08 -18.32 9.59
N GLU A 59 3.46 -17.81 10.65
CA GLU A 59 2.44 -18.47 11.45
C GLU A 59 1.14 -17.70 11.35
N TYR A 60 0.05 -18.35 10.97
CA TYR A 60 -1.22 -17.71 10.62
C TYR A 60 -2.23 -17.81 11.76
N SER A 61 -2.76 -16.66 12.20
CA SER A 61 -3.91 -16.56 13.10
C SER A 61 -5.11 -16.04 12.30
N PHE A 62 -6.05 -16.91 11.95
CA PHE A 62 -7.22 -16.51 11.18
C PHE A 62 -8.17 -15.67 12.03
N VAL A 63 -8.70 -14.60 11.45
CA VAL A 63 -9.57 -13.63 12.12
C VAL A 63 -10.85 -13.37 11.31
N ASP A 64 -11.90 -13.07 12.04
CA ASP A 64 -13.25 -12.87 11.52
C ASP A 64 -13.46 -11.41 11.10
N MET A 65 -13.30 -11.14 9.80
CA MET A 65 -13.53 -9.83 9.16
C MET A 65 -14.23 -10.00 7.81
N GLY A 66 -15.06 -9.02 7.44
CA GLY A 66 -15.73 -8.95 6.16
C GLY A 66 -17.22 -8.63 6.28
N LYS A 67 -17.88 -8.58 5.13
CA LYS A 67 -19.33 -8.28 5.02
C LYS A 67 -20.19 -9.27 5.80
N SER A 68 -19.84 -10.56 5.81
CA SER A 68 -20.61 -11.57 6.56
C SER A 68 -20.68 -11.29 8.06
N PHE A 69 -19.69 -10.63 8.64
CA PHE A 69 -19.68 -10.20 10.05
C PHE A 69 -20.42 -8.88 10.24
N TYR A 70 -20.33 -7.97 9.26
CA TYR A 70 -21.17 -6.78 9.25
C TYR A 70 -22.65 -7.15 9.26
N ASP A 71 -23.09 -8.09 8.44
CA ASP A 71 -24.47 -8.56 8.35
C ASP A 71 -24.95 -9.26 9.65
N LYS A 72 -24.01 -9.78 10.47
CA LYS A 72 -24.28 -10.32 11.81
C LYS A 72 -24.37 -9.24 12.91
N GLY A 73 -24.25 -7.95 12.56
CA GLY A 73 -24.38 -6.82 13.49
C GLY A 73 -23.06 -6.21 13.96
N PHE A 74 -21.91 -6.72 13.51
CA PHE A 74 -20.61 -6.08 13.77
C PHE A 74 -20.40 -4.90 12.83
N THR A 75 -20.85 -3.71 13.20
CA THR A 75 -20.90 -2.51 12.34
C THR A 75 -19.54 -2.06 11.82
N THR A 76 -18.45 -2.56 12.39
CA THR A 76 -17.06 -2.34 11.90
C THR A 76 -16.65 -3.37 10.84
N GLY A 77 -17.46 -4.42 10.61
CA GLY A 77 -17.11 -5.57 9.77
C GLY A 77 -16.06 -6.48 10.38
N MET A 78 -15.76 -6.34 11.69
CA MET A 78 -14.82 -7.21 12.42
C MET A 78 -15.37 -7.56 13.81
N THR A 79 -15.05 -8.76 14.29
CA THR A 79 -15.38 -9.16 15.67
C THR A 79 -14.41 -8.51 16.67
N PRO A 80 -14.83 -8.34 17.93
CA PRO A 80 -13.94 -7.83 18.99
C PRO A 80 -12.67 -8.66 19.17
N ASP A 81 -12.77 -9.98 19.01
CA ASP A 81 -11.62 -10.88 19.14
C ASP A 81 -10.68 -10.75 17.93
N ALA A 82 -11.21 -10.58 16.71
CA ALA A 82 -10.40 -10.25 15.52
C ALA A 82 -9.58 -8.98 15.75
N LYS A 83 -10.22 -7.93 16.28
CA LYS A 83 -9.54 -6.67 16.62
C LYS A 83 -8.39 -6.90 17.61
N LYS A 84 -8.63 -7.60 18.70
CA LYS A 84 -7.59 -7.89 19.73
C LYS A 84 -6.42 -8.68 19.13
N ILE A 85 -6.68 -9.69 18.29
CA ILE A 85 -5.64 -10.50 17.66
C ILE A 85 -4.78 -9.63 16.75
N VAL A 86 -5.39 -8.80 15.87
CA VAL A 86 -4.66 -7.89 15.00
C VAL A 86 -3.80 -6.92 15.82
N GLU A 87 -4.35 -6.31 16.86
CA GLU A 87 -3.63 -5.37 17.73
C GLU A 87 -2.47 -6.04 18.48
N SER A 88 -2.59 -7.30 18.84
CA SER A 88 -1.52 -8.04 19.52
C SER A 88 -0.38 -8.46 18.57
N LEU A 89 -0.67 -8.71 17.29
CA LEU A 89 0.30 -9.19 16.31
C LEU A 89 0.92 -8.07 15.47
N GLY A 90 0.25 -6.92 15.34
CA GLY A 90 0.71 -5.77 14.57
C GLY A 90 0.65 -5.94 13.05
N ILE A 91 0.36 -7.14 12.55
CA ILE A 91 0.33 -7.45 11.12
C ILE A 91 -0.99 -8.13 10.77
N LEU A 92 -1.72 -7.53 9.83
CA LEU A 92 -2.91 -8.13 9.21
C LEU A 92 -2.66 -8.36 7.72
N PHE A 93 -2.80 -9.59 7.27
CA PHE A 93 -2.88 -9.96 5.86
C PHE A 93 -4.32 -10.28 5.51
N LYS A 94 -4.91 -9.55 4.54
CA LYS A 94 -6.33 -9.71 4.23
C LYS A 94 -6.61 -9.84 2.73
N GLY A 95 -7.65 -10.59 2.43
CA GLY A 95 -8.27 -10.61 1.11
C GLY A 95 -9.20 -9.41 0.87
N PRO A 96 -9.84 -9.33 -0.31
CA PRO A 96 -10.78 -8.27 -0.65
C PRO A 96 -11.96 -8.27 0.32
N MET A 97 -12.46 -7.05 0.64
CA MET A 97 -13.62 -6.86 1.52
C MET A 97 -14.71 -6.12 0.78
N GLU A 98 -15.92 -6.69 0.74
CA GLU A 98 -17.06 -6.06 0.11
C GLU A 98 -17.56 -4.91 0.99
N THR A 99 -17.77 -3.75 0.37
CA THR A 99 -18.47 -2.64 1.04
C THR A 99 -19.97 -2.88 0.97
N PRO A 100 -20.67 -3.03 2.12
CA PRO A 100 -22.11 -3.19 2.11
C PRO A 100 -22.80 -2.04 1.40
N LYS A 101 -23.85 -2.33 0.61
CA LYS A 101 -24.65 -1.32 -0.09
C LYS A 101 -25.70 -0.76 0.86
N GLY A 102 -25.84 0.56 0.92
CA GLY A 102 -26.91 1.21 1.70
C GLY A 102 -26.52 2.60 2.19
N LYS A 103 -27.52 3.41 2.52
CA LYS A 103 -27.28 4.74 3.09
C LYS A 103 -26.69 4.60 4.51
N GLY A 104 -25.61 5.33 4.79
CA GLY A 104 -24.96 5.35 6.10
C GLY A 104 -23.99 4.21 6.40
N VAL A 105 -23.79 3.27 5.47
CA VAL A 105 -22.83 2.18 5.64
C VAL A 105 -21.43 2.64 5.31
N LYS A 106 -20.48 2.46 6.25
CA LYS A 106 -19.07 2.76 6.02
C LYS A 106 -18.36 1.56 5.43
N SER A 107 -17.41 1.81 4.51
CA SER A 107 -16.52 0.77 4.00
C SER A 107 -15.74 0.11 5.14
N ILE A 108 -15.70 -1.22 5.16
CA ILE A 108 -14.95 -2.02 6.14
C ILE A 108 -13.45 -1.66 6.05
N ASN A 109 -12.93 -1.48 4.83
CA ASN A 109 -11.54 -1.06 4.62
C ASN A 109 -11.26 0.32 5.22
N VAL A 110 -12.12 1.31 4.99
CA VAL A 110 -11.99 2.65 5.56
C VAL A 110 -12.10 2.60 7.09
N THR A 111 -12.98 1.77 7.61
CA THR A 111 -13.13 1.57 9.07
C THR A 111 -11.85 0.98 9.67
N ALA A 112 -11.27 -0.05 9.06
CA ALA A 112 -10.02 -0.66 9.51
C ALA A 112 -8.86 0.36 9.51
N ARG A 113 -8.68 1.12 8.42
CA ARG A 113 -7.66 2.18 8.30
C ARG A 113 -7.77 3.21 9.42
N LYS A 114 -8.99 3.68 9.71
CA LYS A 114 -9.25 4.64 10.79
C LYS A 114 -9.07 4.05 12.19
N THR A 115 -9.51 2.79 12.39
CA THR A 115 -9.40 2.11 13.68
C THR A 115 -7.94 2.01 14.13
N TRP A 116 -7.04 1.74 13.19
CA TRP A 116 -5.63 1.50 13.49
C TRP A 116 -4.70 2.62 12.98
N SER A 117 -5.28 3.75 12.57
CA SER A 117 -4.52 4.93 12.10
C SER A 117 -3.45 4.58 11.08
N THR A 118 -3.79 3.73 10.10
CA THR A 118 -2.85 3.38 9.02
C THR A 118 -2.80 4.52 8.00
N TYR A 119 -1.97 5.51 8.29
CA TYR A 119 -1.94 6.83 7.65
C TYR A 119 -1.36 6.86 6.24
N ALA A 120 -0.56 5.87 5.86
CA ALA A 120 0.01 5.77 4.52
C ALA A 120 -0.41 4.47 3.84
N ASN A 121 -0.89 4.54 2.60
CA ASN A 121 -1.07 3.39 1.74
C ASN A 121 0.04 3.39 0.70
N ARG A 122 0.87 2.35 0.72
CA ARG A 122 1.95 2.13 -0.23
C ARG A 122 1.50 1.11 -1.27
N ARG A 123 1.64 1.44 -2.55
CA ARG A 123 1.44 0.52 -3.68
C ARG A 123 2.63 0.59 -4.62
N HIS A 124 3.31 -0.53 -4.80
CA HIS A 124 4.45 -0.64 -5.70
C HIS A 124 4.00 -1.28 -7.01
N PHE A 125 4.27 -0.62 -8.12
CA PHE A 125 3.90 -1.05 -9.47
C PHE A 125 5.16 -1.39 -10.24
N LYS A 126 5.28 -2.66 -10.62
CA LYS A 126 6.46 -3.17 -11.33
C LYS A 126 6.04 -4.05 -12.49
N SER A 127 6.66 -3.82 -13.66
CA SER A 127 6.49 -4.72 -14.81
C SER A 127 6.96 -6.13 -14.46
N LEU A 128 6.09 -7.12 -14.66
CA LEU A 128 6.38 -8.52 -14.36
C LEU A 128 6.66 -9.30 -15.65
N THR A 129 7.64 -10.20 -15.59
CA THR A 129 7.93 -11.11 -16.71
C THR A 129 6.72 -12.01 -16.98
N GLY A 130 6.30 -12.08 -18.25
CA GLY A 130 5.15 -12.89 -18.67
C GLY A 130 3.81 -12.14 -18.64
N VAL A 131 3.77 -10.91 -18.10
CA VAL A 131 2.57 -10.04 -18.15
C VAL A 131 2.71 -9.08 -19.33
N GLU A 132 1.85 -9.24 -20.33
CA GLU A 132 1.84 -8.36 -21.51
C GLU A 132 1.00 -7.11 -21.28
N THR A 133 1.62 -5.95 -21.47
CA THR A 133 0.99 -4.62 -21.46
C THR A 133 1.44 -3.83 -22.66
N VAL A 134 0.82 -2.68 -22.93
CA VAL A 134 1.30 -1.76 -23.97
C VAL A 134 2.73 -1.28 -23.69
N PHE A 135 3.10 -1.16 -22.42
CA PHE A 135 4.43 -0.73 -21.99
C PHE A 135 5.48 -1.84 -22.14
N SER A 136 5.15 -3.08 -21.77
CA SER A 136 6.06 -4.22 -21.97
C SER A 136 6.33 -4.46 -23.46
N LYS A 137 5.32 -4.32 -24.34
CA LYS A 137 5.46 -4.38 -25.80
C LYS A 137 6.33 -3.25 -26.36
N ALA A 138 6.28 -2.07 -25.77
CA ALA A 138 7.12 -0.93 -26.13
C ALA A 138 8.51 -0.96 -25.47
N SER A 139 8.84 -1.99 -24.71
CA SER A 139 10.08 -2.11 -23.92
C SER A 139 10.29 -0.96 -22.94
N ILE A 140 9.21 -0.43 -22.37
CA ILE A 140 9.23 0.61 -21.33
C ILE A 140 8.96 -0.08 -20.00
N PRO A 141 9.96 -0.25 -19.12
CA PRO A 141 9.75 -0.84 -17.81
C PRO A 141 8.99 0.13 -16.90
N ILE A 142 8.05 -0.40 -16.15
CA ILE A 142 7.37 0.30 -15.05
C ILE A 142 8.03 -0.15 -13.74
N ASP A 143 8.46 0.78 -12.93
CA ASP A 143 8.95 0.53 -11.57
C ASP A 143 8.77 1.81 -10.77
N LEU A 144 7.58 1.98 -10.17
CA LEU A 144 7.24 3.17 -9.39
C LEU A 144 6.37 2.82 -8.18
N THR A 145 6.39 3.67 -7.17
CA THR A 145 5.59 3.51 -5.96
C THR A 145 4.67 4.71 -5.76
N ILE A 146 3.39 4.45 -5.54
CA ILE A 146 2.43 5.43 -5.05
C ILE A 146 2.38 5.35 -3.53
N VAL A 147 2.53 6.49 -2.87
CA VAL A 147 2.29 6.69 -1.45
C VAL A 147 1.06 7.58 -1.30
N ARG A 148 -0.04 7.00 -0.87
CA ARG A 148 -1.33 7.67 -0.70
C ARG A 148 -1.53 8.01 0.77
N GLU A 149 -1.86 9.27 1.08
CA GLU A 149 -2.44 9.62 2.36
C GLU A 149 -3.75 8.82 2.56
N ASN A 150 -4.01 8.32 3.76
CA ASN A 150 -4.98 7.23 3.90
C ASN A 150 -6.10 7.48 4.93
N ILE A 151 -6.13 8.64 5.60
CA ILE A 151 -7.04 8.97 6.71
C ILE A 151 -7.94 10.16 6.40
N GLU A 152 -7.40 11.19 5.76
CA GLU A 152 -7.99 12.50 5.57
C GLU A 152 -8.69 12.67 4.20
N GLY A 153 -8.86 13.90 3.79
CA GLY A 153 -9.47 14.26 2.51
C GLY A 153 -10.97 14.03 2.49
N THR A 154 -11.49 13.64 1.34
CA THR A 154 -12.91 13.28 1.17
C THR A 154 -13.29 11.98 1.86
N TYR A 155 -12.33 11.07 2.05
CA TYR A 155 -12.51 9.83 2.83
C TYR A 155 -12.65 10.10 4.34
N GLY A 156 -12.43 11.33 4.79
CA GLY A 156 -12.83 11.80 6.11
C GLY A 156 -14.31 11.59 6.41
N GLY A 157 -15.15 11.60 5.36
CA GLY A 157 -16.56 11.26 5.43
C GLY A 157 -17.43 12.37 6.02
N ILE A 158 -17.06 13.62 5.84
CA ILE A 158 -17.89 14.78 6.23
C ILE A 158 -18.76 15.16 5.03
N GLU A 159 -19.94 14.58 4.97
CA GLU A 159 -20.90 14.76 3.88
C GLU A 159 -22.32 14.89 4.41
N HIS A 160 -23.10 15.80 3.84
CA HIS A 160 -24.51 15.95 4.18
C HIS A 160 -25.31 16.63 3.05
N MET A 161 -26.59 16.42 3.06
CA MET A 161 -27.51 17.19 2.20
C MET A 161 -27.71 18.59 2.78
N LEU A 162 -27.41 19.62 2.00
CA LEU A 162 -27.70 21.00 2.35
C LEU A 162 -29.18 21.34 2.08
N THR A 163 -29.71 20.83 0.95
CA THR A 163 -31.13 20.85 0.57
C THR A 163 -31.50 19.48 -0.02
N GLN A 164 -32.74 19.30 -0.48
CA GLN A 164 -33.14 18.06 -1.19
C GLN A 164 -32.33 17.82 -2.48
N ASP A 165 -31.86 18.90 -3.11
CA ASP A 165 -31.17 18.88 -4.41
C ASP A 165 -29.67 19.23 -4.33
N VAL A 166 -29.14 19.55 -3.12
CA VAL A 166 -27.75 19.98 -2.94
C VAL A 166 -27.06 19.16 -1.86
N ALA A 167 -26.10 18.36 -2.27
CA ALA A 167 -25.21 17.62 -1.37
C ALA A 167 -23.89 18.38 -1.20
N LEU A 168 -23.36 18.40 0.03
CA LEU A 168 -22.07 19.01 0.38
C LEU A 168 -21.13 17.94 0.92
N CYS A 169 -19.90 17.90 0.38
CA CYS A 169 -18.79 17.14 0.93
C CYS A 169 -17.70 18.10 1.39
N ARG A 170 -17.18 17.95 2.61
CA ARG A 170 -16.05 18.72 3.11
C ARG A 170 -14.78 17.87 3.04
N ARG A 171 -13.81 18.37 2.30
CA ARG A 171 -12.44 17.86 2.29
C ARG A 171 -11.60 18.63 3.28
N PHE A 172 -10.79 17.93 4.08
CA PHE A 172 -9.83 18.57 4.98
C PHE A 172 -8.45 17.93 4.82
N ILE A 173 -7.43 18.73 5.04
CA ILE A 173 -6.01 18.34 5.10
C ILE A 173 -5.44 18.95 6.35
N THR A 174 -4.70 18.17 7.13
CA THR A 174 -4.01 18.69 8.32
C THR A 174 -2.50 18.68 8.12
N ARG A 175 -1.81 19.60 8.79
CA ARG A 175 -0.34 19.61 8.79
C ARG A 175 0.26 18.34 9.40
N PRO A 176 -0.21 17.83 10.58
CA PRO A 176 0.31 16.59 11.14
C PRO A 176 0.16 15.38 10.21
N GLY A 177 -1.02 15.17 9.62
CA GLY A 177 -1.26 14.06 8.69
C GLY A 177 -0.40 14.16 7.44
N SER A 178 -0.26 15.37 6.88
CA SER A 178 0.60 15.61 5.72
C SER A 178 2.08 15.35 6.03
N LEU A 179 2.59 15.86 7.16
CA LEU A 179 3.97 15.61 7.59
C LEU A 179 4.25 14.11 7.77
N GLN A 180 3.30 13.38 8.37
CA GLN A 180 3.45 11.95 8.62
C GLN A 180 3.56 11.15 7.33
N VAL A 181 2.69 11.38 6.34
CA VAL A 181 2.75 10.66 5.07
C VAL A 181 3.96 11.06 4.21
N HIS A 182 4.39 12.32 4.28
CA HIS A 182 5.59 12.77 3.57
C HIS A 182 6.86 12.15 4.16
N ARG A 183 7.03 12.14 5.49
CA ARG A 183 8.15 11.44 6.14
C ARG A 183 8.19 9.98 5.75
N PHE A 184 7.06 9.29 5.80
CA PHE A 184 7.00 7.90 5.34
C PHE A 184 7.48 7.74 3.89
N ALA A 185 7.08 8.64 2.97
CA ALA A 185 7.48 8.56 1.56
C ALA A 185 9.00 8.76 1.38
N PHE A 186 9.60 9.71 2.10
CA PHE A 186 11.04 9.97 2.03
C PHE A 186 11.87 8.88 2.74
N GLU A 187 11.48 8.44 3.94
CA GLU A 187 12.13 7.33 4.66
C GLU A 187 12.11 6.04 3.84
N MET A 188 10.98 5.73 3.20
CA MET A 188 10.86 4.58 2.32
C MET A 188 11.78 4.74 1.09
N ALA A 189 11.79 5.92 0.46
CA ALA A 189 12.64 6.20 -0.68
C ALA A 189 14.12 6.03 -0.33
N GLU A 190 14.58 6.59 0.78
CA GLU A 190 15.94 6.45 1.28
C GLU A 190 16.30 4.99 1.54
N LYS A 191 15.46 4.27 2.29
CA LYS A 191 15.68 2.86 2.66
C LYS A 191 15.74 1.92 1.46
N GLU A 192 14.93 2.19 0.43
CA GLU A 192 14.86 1.35 -0.77
C GLU A 192 15.78 1.82 -1.90
N GLY A 193 16.47 2.93 -1.70
CA GLY A 193 17.47 3.47 -2.63
C GLY A 193 16.90 4.27 -3.79
N PHE A 194 15.62 4.67 -3.71
CA PHE A 194 15.02 5.62 -4.64
C PHE A 194 15.69 7.00 -4.51
N LYS A 195 15.79 7.70 -5.62
CA LYS A 195 16.48 9.00 -5.70
C LYS A 195 15.54 10.18 -5.85
N LYS A 196 14.25 9.90 -6.07
CA LYS A 196 13.27 10.93 -6.39
C LYS A 196 11.92 10.69 -5.72
N VAL A 197 11.42 11.72 -5.06
CA VAL A 197 10.04 11.77 -4.53
C VAL A 197 9.31 12.95 -5.17
N THR A 198 8.16 12.67 -5.77
CA THR A 198 7.31 13.67 -6.43
C THR A 198 6.03 13.86 -5.63
N CYS A 199 5.72 15.10 -5.22
CA CYS A 199 4.43 15.43 -4.62
C CYS A 199 3.41 15.75 -5.71
N ALA A 200 2.31 15.00 -5.78
CA ALA A 200 1.23 15.36 -6.69
C ALA A 200 0.07 16.04 -5.94
N HIS A 201 -0.44 17.12 -6.52
CA HIS A 201 -1.40 18.01 -5.87
C HIS A 201 -2.27 18.77 -6.89
N LYS A 202 -3.25 19.52 -6.40
CA LYS A 202 -4.03 20.49 -7.18
C LYS A 202 -4.03 21.89 -6.52
N ALA A 203 -2.89 22.33 -6.00
CA ALA A 203 -2.73 23.57 -5.25
C ALA A 203 -3.01 24.85 -6.07
N ASN A 204 -2.96 24.75 -7.40
CA ASN A 204 -3.37 25.85 -8.28
C ASN A 204 -4.88 26.17 -8.16
N ILE A 205 -5.70 25.20 -7.75
CA ILE A 205 -7.16 25.36 -7.50
C ILE A 205 -7.45 25.32 -6.00
N MET A 206 -7.02 24.25 -5.31
CA MET A 206 -7.22 24.08 -3.86
C MET A 206 -6.06 24.67 -3.07
N LYS A 207 -5.99 26.00 -3.08
CA LYS A 207 -4.82 26.75 -2.59
C LYS A 207 -4.52 26.55 -1.11
N LEU A 208 -5.53 26.29 -0.28
CA LEU A 208 -5.35 26.10 1.16
C LEU A 208 -5.09 24.62 1.50
N THR A 209 -5.92 23.70 1.02
CA THR A 209 -5.77 22.27 1.36
C THR A 209 -4.58 21.65 0.67
N ASP A 210 -4.53 21.66 -0.66
CA ASP A 210 -3.39 21.11 -1.40
C ASP A 210 -2.15 22.00 -1.28
N GLY A 211 -2.33 23.30 -1.05
CA GLY A 211 -1.22 24.21 -0.71
C GLY A 211 -0.53 23.82 0.58
N LEU A 212 -1.28 23.47 1.64
CA LEU A 212 -0.73 22.96 2.90
C LEU A 212 -0.02 21.62 2.70
N PHE A 213 -0.59 20.72 1.90
CA PHE A 213 0.03 19.44 1.56
C PHE A 213 1.37 19.65 0.86
N LEU A 214 1.42 20.52 -0.13
CA LEU A 214 2.64 20.87 -0.86
C LEU A 214 3.69 21.58 0.02
N GLU A 215 3.27 22.52 0.87
CA GLU A 215 4.15 23.23 1.80
C GLU A 215 4.86 22.24 2.74
N THR A 216 4.10 21.33 3.35
CA THR A 216 4.64 20.31 4.25
C THR A 216 5.53 19.29 3.53
N PHE A 217 5.29 19.04 2.24
CA PHE A 217 6.18 18.22 1.44
C PHE A 217 7.58 18.82 1.35
N TYR A 218 7.67 20.08 0.99
CA TYR A 218 8.97 20.76 0.91
C TYR A 218 9.60 21.04 2.28
N GLU A 219 8.79 21.07 3.35
CA GLU A 219 9.32 21.12 4.72
C GLU A 219 10.08 19.84 5.05
N VAL A 220 9.47 18.66 4.79
CA VAL A 220 10.09 17.36 5.01
C VAL A 220 11.26 17.10 4.06
N ALA A 221 11.16 17.52 2.80
CA ALA A 221 12.24 17.34 1.81
C ALA A 221 13.59 17.93 2.27
N LYS A 222 13.59 18.96 3.11
CA LYS A 222 14.82 19.53 3.68
C LYS A 222 15.55 18.57 4.62
N GLU A 223 14.85 17.59 5.19
CA GLU A 223 15.41 16.56 6.05
C GLU A 223 16.14 15.46 5.24
N TYR A 224 15.91 15.41 3.89
CA TYR A 224 16.45 14.38 2.98
C TYR A 224 17.17 14.98 1.76
N PRO A 225 18.30 15.68 1.94
CA PRO A 225 18.99 16.44 0.87
C PRO A 225 19.53 15.57 -0.27
N GLU A 226 19.68 14.26 -0.07
CA GLU A 226 20.18 13.31 -1.08
C GLU A 226 19.06 12.77 -2.00
N ILE A 227 17.79 13.15 -1.74
CA ILE A 227 16.63 12.74 -2.54
C ILE A 227 16.12 13.95 -3.32
N GLU A 228 15.99 13.83 -4.62
CA GLU A 228 15.36 14.85 -5.48
C GLU A 228 13.89 14.99 -5.09
N ALA A 229 13.50 16.18 -4.66
CA ALA A 229 12.13 16.52 -4.33
C ALA A 229 11.55 17.46 -5.38
N ASN A 230 10.46 17.06 -6.04
CA ASN A 230 9.73 17.90 -6.97
C ASN A 230 8.22 17.75 -6.81
N ASP A 231 7.47 18.63 -7.46
CA ASP A 231 6.01 18.54 -7.45
C ASP A 231 5.42 18.56 -8.85
N ILE A 232 4.17 18.12 -8.94
CA ILE A 232 3.43 18.05 -10.17
C ILE A 232 1.93 18.27 -9.91
N ILE A 233 1.25 18.95 -10.83
CA ILE A 233 -0.21 19.04 -10.79
C ILE A 233 -0.81 17.69 -11.20
N VAL A 234 -1.82 17.20 -10.47
CA VAL A 234 -2.33 15.83 -10.57
C VAL A 234 -2.86 15.44 -11.96
N ASP A 235 -3.41 16.36 -12.73
CA ASP A 235 -3.84 16.13 -14.11
C ASP A 235 -2.64 15.97 -15.06
N ASP A 236 -1.56 16.71 -14.87
CA ASP A 236 -0.30 16.50 -15.58
C ASP A 236 0.37 15.18 -15.18
N LEU A 237 0.29 14.80 -13.89
CA LEU A 237 0.71 13.47 -13.44
C LEU A 237 -0.05 12.37 -14.19
N ALA A 238 -1.38 12.44 -14.26
CA ALA A 238 -2.20 11.44 -14.95
C ALA A 238 -1.77 11.26 -16.42
N MET A 239 -1.56 12.36 -17.12
CA MET A 239 -1.07 12.35 -18.50
C MET A 239 0.34 11.75 -18.60
N LYS A 240 1.25 12.13 -17.70
CA LYS A 240 2.64 11.65 -17.72
C LYS A 240 2.79 10.21 -17.29
N LEU A 241 1.96 9.69 -16.39
CA LEU A 241 1.93 8.27 -16.05
C LEU A 241 1.63 7.39 -17.27
N VAL A 242 0.80 7.88 -18.20
CA VAL A 242 0.49 7.16 -19.44
C VAL A 242 1.57 7.39 -20.52
N SER A 243 2.16 8.58 -20.60
CA SER A 243 3.07 8.94 -21.69
C SER A 243 4.56 8.70 -21.36
N LYS A 244 4.94 8.85 -20.09
CA LYS A 244 6.34 8.78 -19.61
C LYS A 244 6.44 8.20 -18.19
N PRO A 245 5.87 7.01 -17.90
CA PRO A 245 5.82 6.46 -16.52
C PRO A 245 7.20 6.28 -15.90
N GLN A 246 8.23 6.00 -16.72
CA GLN A 246 9.61 5.80 -16.27
C GLN A 246 10.28 7.05 -15.69
N THR A 247 9.62 8.21 -15.70
CA THR A 247 10.14 9.44 -15.09
C THR A 247 9.82 9.56 -13.61
N PHE A 248 9.00 8.65 -13.08
CA PHE A 248 8.59 8.62 -11.67
C PHE A 248 9.22 7.44 -10.93
N GLU A 249 9.59 7.65 -9.68
CA GLU A 249 10.03 6.62 -8.74
C GLU A 249 9.04 6.51 -7.58
N VAL A 250 8.96 7.52 -6.72
CA VAL A 250 7.99 7.61 -5.64
C VAL A 250 7.10 8.82 -5.88
N VAL A 251 5.78 8.62 -5.82
CA VAL A 251 4.80 9.70 -5.95
C VAL A 251 3.91 9.71 -4.70
N VAL A 252 3.93 10.82 -3.95
CA VAL A 252 3.08 11.01 -2.78
C VAL A 252 1.88 11.89 -3.12
N LEU A 253 0.67 11.44 -2.71
CA LEU A 253 -0.59 12.09 -3.04
C LEU A 253 -1.53 12.16 -1.82
N THR A 254 -2.46 13.12 -1.89
CA THR A 254 -3.63 13.14 -1.00
C THR A 254 -4.55 11.94 -1.27
N ASN A 255 -5.42 11.61 -0.32
CA ASN A 255 -6.17 10.36 -0.28
C ASN A 255 -6.92 10.02 -1.58
N LEU A 256 -7.86 10.86 -2.03
CA LEU A 256 -8.67 10.58 -3.23
C LEU A 256 -7.81 10.55 -4.51
N GLN A 257 -6.87 11.49 -4.64
CA GLN A 257 -5.99 11.53 -5.80
C GLN A 257 -5.09 10.29 -5.84
N GLY A 258 -4.58 9.86 -4.68
CA GLY A 258 -3.78 8.65 -4.55
C GLY A 258 -4.55 7.37 -4.89
N ASP A 259 -5.84 7.31 -4.53
CA ASP A 259 -6.72 6.21 -4.91
C ASP A 259 -6.84 6.08 -6.44
N ILE A 260 -7.22 7.17 -7.08
CA ILE A 260 -7.42 7.20 -8.54
C ILE A 260 -6.12 6.91 -9.30
N MET A 261 -5.01 7.55 -8.90
CA MET A 261 -3.73 7.36 -9.58
C MET A 261 -3.15 5.97 -9.36
N SER A 262 -3.38 5.34 -8.21
CA SER A 262 -2.94 3.98 -7.97
C SER A 262 -3.67 2.96 -8.84
N ASP A 263 -4.96 3.14 -9.10
CA ASP A 263 -5.72 2.27 -10.01
C ASP A 263 -5.29 2.47 -11.47
N LEU A 264 -4.98 3.73 -11.86
CA LEU A 264 -4.34 3.99 -13.15
C LEU A 264 -3.02 3.22 -13.27
N CYS A 265 -2.14 3.31 -12.26
CA CYS A 265 -0.86 2.60 -12.25
C CYS A 265 -1.02 1.07 -12.28
N ALA A 266 -2.04 0.52 -11.62
CA ALA A 266 -2.36 -0.90 -11.71
C ALA A 266 -2.66 -1.31 -13.17
N GLY A 267 -3.40 -0.48 -13.91
CA GLY A 267 -3.64 -0.68 -15.33
C GLY A 267 -2.36 -0.70 -16.19
N LEU A 268 -1.35 0.08 -15.82
CA LEU A 268 -0.06 0.11 -16.55
C LEU A 268 0.71 -1.21 -16.45
N VAL A 269 0.55 -1.95 -15.35
CA VAL A 269 1.29 -3.21 -15.07
C VAL A 269 0.46 -4.47 -15.32
N GLY A 270 -0.79 -4.34 -15.78
CA GLY A 270 -1.63 -5.48 -16.18
C GLY A 270 -2.90 -5.67 -15.36
N GLY A 271 -3.14 -4.85 -14.34
CA GLY A 271 -4.37 -4.84 -13.55
C GLY A 271 -4.15 -4.88 -12.04
N LEU A 272 -5.24 -4.76 -11.28
CA LEU A 272 -5.22 -4.68 -9.81
C LEU A 272 -4.58 -5.91 -9.15
N GLY A 273 -4.70 -7.11 -9.75
CA GLY A 273 -4.10 -8.33 -9.22
C GLY A 273 -2.56 -8.35 -9.20
N PHE A 274 -1.91 -7.38 -9.87
CA PHE A 274 -0.45 -7.22 -9.88
C PHE A 274 0.02 -6.03 -9.03
N ALA A 275 -0.86 -5.43 -8.23
CA ALA A 275 -0.60 -4.22 -7.46
C ALA A 275 -0.68 -4.51 -5.94
N PRO A 276 0.41 -5.01 -5.32
CA PRO A 276 0.41 -5.25 -3.88
C PRO A 276 0.21 -3.94 -3.11
N SER A 277 -0.55 -4.00 -2.04
CA SER A 277 -0.89 -2.85 -1.21
C SER A 277 -0.52 -3.09 0.25
N ALA A 278 0.03 -2.06 0.89
CA ALA A 278 0.28 -2.05 2.32
C ALA A 278 -0.26 -0.74 2.93
N ASN A 279 -1.14 -0.86 3.92
CA ASN A 279 -1.60 0.26 4.71
C ASN A 279 -0.77 0.31 5.99
N ILE A 280 0.00 1.37 6.18
CA ILE A 280 1.02 1.49 7.21
C ILE A 280 0.55 2.45 8.31
N GLY A 281 0.62 2.00 9.54
CA GLY A 281 0.47 2.79 10.76
C GLY A 281 1.65 2.57 11.70
N ASP A 282 1.68 3.29 12.81
CA ASP A 282 2.80 3.21 13.76
C ASP A 282 2.91 1.82 14.41
N ASN A 283 1.78 1.17 14.69
CA ASN A 283 1.75 -0.11 15.40
C ASN A 283 1.19 -1.26 14.56
N ILE A 284 0.47 -0.97 13.49
CA ILE A 284 -0.23 -1.98 12.68
C ILE A 284 0.01 -1.70 11.21
N SER A 285 0.33 -2.78 10.49
CA SER A 285 0.40 -2.79 9.03
C SER A 285 -0.61 -3.77 8.46
N ILE A 286 -1.36 -3.34 7.44
CA ILE A 286 -2.37 -4.16 6.74
C ILE A 286 -1.88 -4.39 5.32
N PHE A 287 -1.68 -5.65 4.96
CA PHE A 287 -1.26 -6.09 3.62
C PHE A 287 -2.45 -6.70 2.87
N GLU A 288 -2.54 -6.36 1.58
CA GLU A 288 -3.61 -6.83 0.69
C GLU A 288 -3.13 -6.96 -0.77
#